data_23bb60a58a2eaa58e7018eba7f9e7c46
#
_entry.id   23bb60a58a2eaa58e7018eba7f9e7c46
#
_cell.length_a   1.000
_cell.length_b   1.000
_cell.length_c   1.000
_cell.angle_alpha   90.00
_cell.angle_beta   90.00
_cell.angle_gamma   90.00
#
_symmetry.space_group_name_H-M   'P 1'
#
loop_
_entity.id
_entity.type
_entity.pdbx_description
1 polymer ?
#
loop_
_entity_poly.entity_id
_entity_poly.type
_entity_poly.pdbx_seq_one_letter_code
_entity_poly.pdbx_strand_id
1 'polypeptide(L)'
;MESKALLKHSRVSPQKTRLLADQVRSKRIAEALRMLNLLGTKRARIIAKVLNSAVANAMNTGMMDVDNLYVKSIQIDEGPTMKRFRPRAQGKANRIIKRTSHIAVVLEEL
;
A
#
# COMPACT_ATOMS: atom_id res chain seq x y z
N MET A 1 -3.27 -19.15 9.93
CA MET A 1 -2.42 -19.03 8.73
C MET A 1 -2.43 -17.60 8.22
N GLU A 2 -1.31 -17.17 7.75
CA GLU A 2 -1.14 -15.80 7.26
C GLU A 2 -0.69 -15.79 5.81
N SER A 3 -1.12 -14.78 5.07
CA SER A 3 -0.65 -14.49 3.72
C SER A 3 -0.05 -13.10 3.70
N LYS A 4 1.06 -12.94 3.01
CA LYS A 4 1.82 -11.68 3.00
C LYS A 4 2.04 -11.21 1.58
N ALA A 5 2.13 -9.90 1.42
CA ALA A 5 2.55 -9.26 0.17
C ALA A 5 3.36 -8.02 0.51
N LEU A 6 4.32 -7.71 -0.33
CA LEU A 6 5.22 -6.58 -0.13
C LEU A 6 5.40 -5.86 -1.45
N LEU A 7 5.21 -4.55 -1.44
CA LEU A 7 5.53 -3.68 -2.55
C LEU A 7 6.61 -2.70 -2.10
N LYS A 8 7.76 -2.73 -2.78
CA LYS A 8 8.88 -1.83 -2.47
C LYS A 8 8.96 -0.69 -3.47
N HIS A 9 9.47 0.44 -3.01
CA HIS A 9 9.80 1.59 -3.86
C HIS A 9 8.58 2.15 -4.62
N SER A 10 7.42 2.12 -4.00
CA SER A 10 6.23 2.74 -4.57
C SER A 10 6.34 4.27 -4.46
N ARG A 11 6.00 4.97 -5.54
CA ARG A 11 6.13 6.42 -5.60
C ARG A 11 4.90 7.11 -5.02
N VAL A 12 4.68 6.93 -3.72
CA VAL A 12 3.61 7.58 -2.98
C VAL A 12 4.16 8.11 -1.66
N SER A 13 3.53 9.15 -1.14
CA SER A 13 3.92 9.73 0.15
C SER A 13 3.55 8.76 1.27
N PRO A 14 4.50 8.39 2.16
CA PRO A 14 4.18 7.49 3.28
C PRO A 14 3.10 8.05 4.19
N GLN A 15 3.17 9.34 4.53
CA GLN A 15 2.24 9.96 5.46
C GLN A 15 0.80 9.91 4.95
N LYS A 16 0.59 10.26 3.68
CA LYS A 16 -0.75 10.26 3.09
C LYS A 16 -1.27 8.84 2.87
N THR A 17 -0.38 7.91 2.55
CA THR A 17 -0.76 6.51 2.36
C THR A 17 -1.15 5.85 3.68
N ARG A 18 -0.51 6.23 4.79
CA ARG A 18 -0.86 5.71 6.12
C ARG A 18 -2.30 6.05 6.51
N LEU A 19 -2.82 7.18 6.09
CA LEU A 19 -4.21 7.54 6.37
C LEU A 19 -5.18 6.55 5.74
N LEU A 20 -4.91 6.11 4.50
CA LEU A 20 -5.71 5.09 3.85
C LEU A 20 -5.51 3.72 4.48
N ALA A 21 -4.28 3.40 4.85
CA ALA A 21 -3.97 2.13 5.49
C ALA A 21 -4.73 1.97 6.81
N ASP A 22 -4.85 3.04 7.58
CA ASP A 22 -5.59 3.01 8.85
C ASP A 22 -7.07 2.69 8.64
N GLN A 23 -7.64 3.07 7.50
CA GLN A 23 -9.04 2.81 7.19
C GLN A 23 -9.32 1.35 6.83
N VAL A 24 -8.34 0.65 6.29
CA VAL A 24 -8.54 -0.75 5.87
C VAL A 24 -8.04 -1.75 6.90
N ARG A 25 -7.30 -1.30 7.91
CA ARG A 25 -6.76 -2.20 8.93
C ARG A 25 -7.90 -2.85 9.71
N SER A 26 -7.77 -4.15 9.95
CA SER A 26 -8.75 -4.97 10.70
C SER A 26 -10.07 -5.22 9.98
N LYS A 27 -10.17 -4.82 8.72
CA LYS A 27 -11.38 -5.08 7.92
C LYS A 27 -11.26 -6.37 7.13
N ARG A 28 -12.40 -6.98 6.83
CA ARG A 28 -12.42 -8.12 5.92
C ARG A 28 -11.98 -7.67 4.53
N ILE A 29 -11.34 -8.58 3.81
CA ILE A 29 -10.72 -8.24 2.53
C ILE A 29 -11.72 -7.70 1.51
N ALA A 30 -12.91 -8.28 1.43
CA ALA A 30 -13.93 -7.83 0.49
C ALA A 30 -14.37 -6.39 0.79
N GLU A 31 -14.55 -6.06 2.06
CA GLU A 31 -14.93 -4.72 2.50
C GLU A 31 -13.82 -3.72 2.25
N ALA A 32 -12.57 -4.09 2.56
CA ALA A 32 -11.42 -3.23 2.33
C ALA A 32 -11.26 -2.90 0.84
N LEU A 33 -11.36 -3.89 -0.02
CA LEU A 33 -11.24 -3.68 -1.46
C LEU A 33 -12.37 -2.82 -2.01
N ARG A 34 -13.59 -3.04 -1.53
CA ARG A 34 -14.73 -2.23 -1.95
C ARG A 34 -14.51 -0.75 -1.60
N MET A 35 -14.06 -0.48 -0.39
CA MET A 35 -13.81 0.89 0.06
C MET A 35 -12.72 1.56 -0.76
N LEU A 36 -11.62 0.86 -1.03
CA LEU A 36 -10.52 1.39 -1.83
C LEU A 36 -10.95 1.66 -3.27
N ASN A 37 -11.77 0.79 -3.85
CA ASN A 37 -12.26 0.99 -5.21
C ASN A 37 -13.19 2.20 -5.30
N LEU A 38 -13.99 2.47 -4.27
CA LEU A 38 -14.88 3.64 -4.24
C LEU A 38 -14.10 4.94 -4.15
N LEU A 39 -12.95 4.96 -3.47
CA LEU A 39 -12.12 6.15 -3.35
C LEU A 39 -11.51 6.57 -4.69
N GLY A 40 -11.11 5.60 -5.53
CA GLY A 40 -10.62 5.85 -6.88
C GLY A 40 -9.33 6.64 -7.00
N THR A 41 -8.62 6.91 -5.89
CA THR A 41 -7.36 7.64 -5.93
C THR A 41 -6.21 6.70 -6.31
N LYS A 42 -5.07 7.30 -6.72
CA LYS A 42 -3.87 6.53 -7.05
C LYS A 42 -3.39 5.71 -5.86
N ARG A 43 -3.36 6.31 -4.67
CA ARG A 43 -2.91 5.62 -3.45
C ARG A 43 -3.82 4.46 -3.11
N ALA A 44 -5.13 4.67 -3.22
CA ALA A 44 -6.10 3.60 -2.96
C ALA A 44 -5.92 2.44 -3.93
N ARG A 45 -5.68 2.71 -5.22
CA ARG A 45 -5.44 1.66 -6.21
C ARG A 45 -4.16 0.87 -5.91
N ILE A 46 -3.12 1.54 -5.45
CA ILE A 46 -1.86 0.88 -5.11
C ILE A 46 -2.05 -0.06 -3.92
N ILE A 47 -2.73 0.39 -2.87
CA ILE A 47 -3.02 -0.44 -1.70
C ILE A 47 -3.91 -1.63 -2.10
N ALA A 48 -4.93 -1.39 -2.92
CA ALA A 48 -5.80 -2.47 -3.42
C ALA A 48 -5.01 -3.51 -4.19
N LYS A 49 -4.04 -3.09 -4.99
CA LYS A 49 -3.18 -3.99 -5.74
C LYS A 49 -2.34 -4.89 -4.83
N VAL A 50 -1.78 -4.32 -3.75
CA VAL A 50 -1.01 -5.10 -2.78
C VAL A 50 -1.92 -6.08 -2.04
N LEU A 51 -3.13 -5.65 -1.66
CA LEU A 51 -4.11 -6.55 -1.04
C LEU A 51 -4.50 -7.71 -1.96
N ASN A 52 -4.74 -7.42 -3.24
CA ASN A 52 -5.04 -8.46 -4.23
C ASN A 52 -3.89 -9.44 -4.38
N SER A 53 -2.66 -8.95 -4.33
CA SER A 53 -1.47 -9.79 -4.38
C SER A 53 -1.42 -10.75 -3.18
N ALA A 54 -1.72 -10.26 -1.99
CA ALA A 54 -1.77 -11.09 -0.78
C ALA A 54 -2.89 -12.12 -0.86
N VAL A 55 -4.05 -11.75 -1.42
CA VAL A 55 -5.15 -12.68 -1.65
C VAL A 55 -4.74 -13.79 -2.62
N ALA A 56 -4.07 -13.42 -3.71
CA ALA A 56 -3.58 -14.41 -4.67
C ALA A 56 -2.59 -15.37 -4.03
N ASN A 57 -1.72 -14.89 -3.14
CA ASN A 57 -0.78 -15.74 -2.41
C ASN A 57 -1.54 -16.71 -1.48
N ALA A 58 -2.62 -16.26 -0.84
CA ALA A 58 -3.46 -17.11 -0.01
C ALA A 58 -4.14 -18.20 -0.84
N MET A 59 -4.64 -17.85 -2.01
CA MET A 59 -5.27 -18.80 -2.94
C MET A 59 -4.29 -19.86 -3.43
N ASN A 60 -3.04 -19.45 -3.70
CA ASN A 60 -2.02 -20.37 -4.19
C ASN A 60 -1.63 -21.43 -3.19
N THR A 61 -1.74 -21.17 -1.89
CA THR A 61 -1.48 -22.20 -0.88
C THR A 61 -2.57 -23.27 -0.85
N GLY A 62 -3.79 -22.93 -1.27
CA GLY A 62 -4.94 -23.84 -1.25
C GLY A 62 -5.44 -24.22 0.13
N MET A 63 -4.85 -23.66 1.19
CA MET A 63 -5.15 -24.03 2.57
C MET A 63 -5.92 -22.95 3.33
N MET A 64 -6.14 -21.79 2.73
CA MET A 64 -6.82 -20.67 3.37
C MET A 64 -8.18 -20.42 2.73
N ASP A 65 -9.16 -20.13 3.57
CA ASP A 65 -10.49 -19.71 3.10
C ASP A 65 -10.46 -18.21 2.81
N VAL A 66 -10.47 -17.87 1.52
CA VAL A 66 -10.37 -16.48 1.06
C VAL A 66 -11.53 -15.63 1.59
N ASP A 67 -12.71 -16.22 1.75
CA ASP A 67 -13.89 -15.49 2.23
C ASP A 67 -13.75 -15.06 3.70
N ASN A 68 -12.87 -15.70 4.45
CA ASN A 68 -12.64 -15.41 5.87
C ASN A 68 -11.36 -14.62 6.13
N LEU A 69 -10.72 -14.11 5.08
CA LEU A 69 -9.51 -13.31 5.25
C LEU A 69 -9.84 -11.89 5.73
N TYR A 70 -9.00 -11.39 6.62
CA TYR A 70 -9.07 -9.99 7.04
C TYR A 70 -7.66 -9.40 7.07
N VAL A 71 -7.58 -8.08 7.03
CA VAL A 71 -6.31 -7.36 7.05
C VAL A 71 -5.80 -7.32 8.48
N LYS A 72 -4.86 -8.19 8.80
CA LYS A 72 -4.28 -8.25 10.14
C LYS A 72 -3.36 -7.06 10.38
N SER A 73 -2.49 -6.77 9.45
CA SER A 73 -1.60 -5.62 9.54
C SER A 73 -1.31 -5.06 8.16
N ILE A 74 -1.09 -3.77 8.11
CA ILE A 74 -0.60 -3.07 6.94
C ILE A 74 0.39 -2.02 7.42
N GLN A 75 1.62 -2.09 6.93
CA GLN A 75 2.69 -1.20 7.33
C GLN A 75 3.18 -0.41 6.11
N ILE A 76 3.28 0.89 6.30
CA ILE A 76 3.79 1.79 5.28
C ILE A 76 5.08 2.39 5.83
N ASP A 77 6.21 1.96 5.27
CA ASP A 77 7.51 2.43 5.68
C ASP A 77 8.08 3.40 4.64
N GLU A 78 8.90 4.33 5.10
CA GLU A 78 9.59 5.22 4.20
C GLU A 78 10.65 4.46 3.40
N GLY A 79 10.60 4.63 2.08
CA GLY A 79 11.65 4.15 1.21
C GLY A 79 12.68 5.24 0.93
N PRO A 80 13.68 4.95 0.08
CA PRO A 80 14.67 5.95 -0.29
C PRO A 80 14.01 7.13 -1.00
N THR A 81 14.49 8.34 -0.70
CA THR A 81 14.03 9.54 -1.38
C THR A 81 14.93 9.82 -2.59
N MET A 82 14.32 10.27 -3.67
CA MET A 82 15.05 10.74 -4.84
C MET A 82 15.03 12.26 -4.84
N LYS A 83 16.22 12.87 -4.90
CA LYS A 83 16.34 14.32 -4.92
C LYS A 83 16.53 14.76 -6.37
N ARG A 84 15.78 15.79 -6.76
CA ARG A 84 15.88 16.40 -8.08
C ARG A 84 16.04 17.89 -7.90
N PHE A 85 16.68 18.53 -8.87
CA PHE A 85 16.86 19.98 -8.86
C PHE A 85 16.06 20.59 -10.01
N ARG A 86 15.35 21.65 -9.71
CA ARG A 86 14.63 22.43 -10.72
C ARG A 86 15.29 23.81 -10.78
N PRO A 87 15.82 24.24 -11.94
CA PRO A 87 16.37 25.58 -12.07
C PRO A 87 15.27 26.64 -11.87
N ARG A 88 15.63 27.69 -11.18
CA ARG A 88 14.75 28.85 -10.95
C ARG A 88 15.39 30.07 -11.55
N ALA A 89 14.63 31.17 -11.62
CA ALA A 89 15.13 32.47 -12.08
C ALA A 89 16.39 32.88 -11.31
N GLN A 90 17.29 33.64 -11.94
CA GLN A 90 18.55 34.09 -11.37
C GLN A 90 19.56 32.97 -11.09
N GLY A 91 19.47 31.86 -11.80
CA GLY A 91 20.43 30.77 -11.67
C GLY A 91 20.33 29.95 -10.41
N LYS A 92 19.31 30.17 -9.58
CA LYS A 92 19.07 29.34 -8.37
C LYS A 92 18.41 28.03 -8.73
N ALA A 93 18.76 26.96 -7.99
CA ALA A 93 18.15 25.66 -8.15
C ALA A 93 17.34 25.31 -6.89
N ASN A 94 16.12 24.83 -7.07
CA ASN A 94 15.30 24.31 -5.97
C ASN A 94 15.36 22.81 -5.97
N ARG A 95 15.48 22.25 -4.74
CA ARG A 95 15.49 20.81 -4.55
C ARG A 95 14.05 20.28 -4.55
N ILE A 96 13.80 19.25 -5.33
CA ILE A 96 12.55 18.51 -5.33
C ILE A 96 12.81 17.13 -4.74
N ILE A 97 12.07 16.77 -3.71
CA ILE A 97 12.20 15.48 -3.06
C ILE A 97 11.08 14.57 -3.57
N LYS A 98 11.45 13.46 -4.19
CA LYS A 98 10.52 12.41 -4.61
C LYS A 98 10.54 11.31 -3.57
N ARG A 99 9.46 11.20 -2.81
CA ARG A 99 9.34 10.22 -1.73
C ARG A 99 8.84 8.89 -2.27
N THR A 100 9.33 7.81 -1.67
CA THR A 100 8.86 6.46 -1.96
C THR A 100 8.41 5.78 -0.67
N SER A 101 7.63 4.73 -0.80
CA SER A 101 7.12 3.96 0.33
C SER A 101 7.27 2.48 0.07
N HIS A 102 7.44 1.73 1.14
CA HIS A 102 7.35 0.28 1.14
C HIS A 102 6.05 -0.10 1.83
N ILE A 103 5.23 -0.92 1.17
CA ILE A 103 3.92 -1.33 1.68
C ILE A 103 3.96 -2.81 1.95
N ALA A 104 3.77 -3.19 3.21
CA ALA A 104 3.73 -4.60 3.63
C ALA A 104 2.36 -4.91 4.20
N VAL A 105 1.73 -5.96 3.70
CA VAL A 105 0.41 -6.38 4.11
C VAL A 105 0.46 -7.81 4.62
N VAL A 106 -0.20 -8.07 5.74
CA VAL A 106 -0.40 -9.41 6.27
C VAL A 106 -1.91 -9.65 6.39
N LEU A 107 -2.38 -10.68 5.71
CA LEU A 107 -3.76 -11.15 5.82
C LEU A 107 -3.79 -12.38 6.71
N GLU A 108 -4.83 -12.52 7.51
CA GLU A 108 -5.02 -13.69 8.37
C GLU A 108 -6.43 -14.20 8.20
N GLU A 109 -6.57 -15.52 8.34
CA GLU A 109 -7.86 -16.21 8.31
C GLU A 109 -8.51 -16.16 9.70
N LEU A 110 -9.79 -15.83 9.72
CA LEU A 110 -10.56 -15.82 10.98
C LEU A 110 -10.86 -17.22 11.46
#